data_a949d63cc0e392fcb7501c0dbb5ae3dc
#
_entry.id   a949d63cc0e392fcb7501c0dbb5ae3dc
#
_cell.length_a   1.000
_cell.length_b   1.000
_cell.length_c   1.000
_cell.angle_alpha   90.00
_cell.angle_beta   90.00
_cell.angle_gamma   90.00
#
_symmetry.space_group_name_H-M   'P 1'
#
loop_
_entity.id
_entity.type
_entity.pdbx_description
1 polymer ?
#
loop_
_entity_poly.entity_id
_entity_poly.type
_entity_poly.pdbx_seq_one_letter_code
_entity_poly.pdbx_strand_id
1 'polypeptide(L)'
;MSPDRAVLERALERGEQEGGNVEFKERLSKAVHLTDGRRESLAAQLRHRVLSGDGEAMYVVGVTDDGGLAGIEPDTFSESMDVLSLLAEEAGAHIDDVET
;
A
#
# COMPACT_ATOMS: atom_id res chain seq x y z
N MET A 1 12.82 -3.36 9.82
CA MET A 1 13.84 -3.54 8.77
C MET A 1 13.25 -3.11 7.43
N SER A 2 13.99 -2.33 6.67
CA SER A 2 13.53 -1.86 5.37
C SER A 2 13.41 -3.02 4.40
N PRO A 3 12.43 -2.98 3.48
CA PRO A 3 12.33 -4.00 2.43
C PRO A 3 13.62 -4.06 1.61
N ASP A 4 14.05 -5.26 1.29
CA ASP A 4 15.18 -5.44 0.42
C ASP A 4 14.80 -4.94 -0.99
N ARG A 5 15.72 -4.22 -1.62
CA ARG A 5 15.52 -3.71 -2.97
C ARG A 5 15.20 -4.84 -3.96
N ALA A 6 15.81 -6.00 -3.78
CA ALA A 6 15.54 -7.15 -4.63
C ALA A 6 14.10 -7.64 -4.49
N VAL A 7 13.52 -7.54 -3.29
CA VAL A 7 12.11 -7.90 -3.07
C VAL A 7 11.21 -6.93 -3.79
N LEU A 8 11.51 -5.62 -3.70
CA LEU A 8 10.75 -4.59 -4.40
C LEU A 8 10.83 -4.78 -5.91
N GLU A 9 12.03 -5.01 -6.44
CA GLU A 9 12.22 -5.22 -7.88
C GLU A 9 11.43 -6.41 -8.38
N ARG A 10 11.42 -7.51 -7.64
CA ARG A 10 10.63 -8.69 -7.99
C ARG A 10 9.14 -8.41 -7.95
N ALA A 11 8.69 -7.64 -6.96
CA ALA A 11 7.29 -7.25 -6.86
C ALA A 11 6.87 -6.42 -8.07
N LEU A 12 7.71 -5.48 -8.50
CA LEU A 12 7.43 -4.64 -9.67
C LEU A 12 7.38 -5.46 -10.96
N GLU A 13 8.26 -6.46 -11.09
CA GLU A 13 8.27 -7.33 -12.26
C GLU A 13 7.02 -8.21 -12.34
N ARG A 14 6.57 -8.72 -11.21
CA ARG A 14 5.40 -9.59 -11.15
C ARG A 14 4.08 -8.85 -11.34
N GLY A 15 4.04 -7.58 -10.99
CA GLY A 15 2.80 -6.85 -10.88
C GLY A 15 2.03 -7.26 -9.61
N GLU A 16 0.86 -6.68 -9.41
CA GLU A 16 0.03 -6.96 -8.26
C GLU A 16 -0.60 -8.36 -8.39
N GLN A 17 -0.50 -9.15 -7.32
CA GLN A 17 -1.05 -10.50 -7.29
C GLN A 17 -2.30 -10.52 -6.40
N GLU A 18 -3.40 -11.07 -6.91
CA GLU A 18 -4.67 -11.07 -6.21
C GLU A 18 -4.61 -11.77 -4.85
N GLY A 19 -3.95 -12.86 -4.73
CA GLY A 19 -3.87 -13.61 -3.46
C GLY A 19 -2.62 -13.32 -2.63
N GLY A 20 -1.81 -12.33 -3.03
CA GLY A 20 -0.56 -12.02 -2.37
C GLY A 20 -0.66 -10.95 -1.31
N ASN A 21 0.49 -10.56 -0.78
CA ASN A 21 0.58 -9.54 0.28
C ASN A 21 1.17 -8.22 -0.20
N VAL A 22 1.25 -8.02 -1.51
CA VAL A 22 1.77 -6.78 -2.10
C VAL A 22 0.65 -6.04 -2.80
N GLU A 23 0.50 -4.76 -2.49
CA GLU A 23 -0.53 -3.89 -3.05
C GLU A 23 0.13 -2.71 -3.74
N PHE A 24 -0.26 -2.42 -4.99
CA PHE A 24 0.22 -1.27 -5.73
C PHE A 24 -0.82 -0.16 -5.69
N LYS A 25 -0.40 1.07 -5.44
CA LYS A 25 -1.26 2.25 -5.47
C LYS A 25 -0.54 3.39 -6.16
N GLU A 26 -1.20 4.04 -7.11
CA GLU A 26 -0.62 5.23 -7.72
C GLU A 26 -0.49 6.33 -6.68
N ARG A 27 -1.54 6.53 -5.89
CA ARG A 27 -1.57 7.48 -4.79
C ARG A 27 -2.78 7.20 -3.91
N LEU A 28 -2.76 7.74 -2.69
CA LEU A 28 -3.91 7.70 -1.79
C LEU A 28 -4.24 9.12 -1.39
N SER A 29 -5.50 9.48 -1.39
CA SER A 29 -5.94 10.82 -1.00
C SER A 29 -7.10 10.74 -0.03
N LYS A 30 -7.20 11.72 0.88
CA LYS A 30 -8.25 11.75 1.87
C LYS A 30 -9.62 11.91 1.20
N ALA A 31 -9.69 12.76 0.18
CA ALA A 31 -10.94 13.05 -0.50
C ALA A 31 -11.54 11.85 -1.22
N VAL A 32 -10.72 10.96 -1.74
CA VAL A 32 -11.16 9.80 -2.52
C VAL A 32 -11.21 8.52 -1.68
N HIS A 33 -10.19 8.31 -0.86
CA HIS A 33 -9.96 7.00 -0.21
C HIS A 33 -10.46 6.93 1.23
N LEU A 34 -10.82 8.06 1.86
CA LEU A 34 -11.35 8.07 3.22
C LEU A 34 -12.85 8.37 3.28
N THR A 35 -13.55 8.27 2.15
CA THR A 35 -15.00 8.37 2.13
C THR A 35 -15.61 7.13 2.77
N ASP A 36 -16.84 7.26 3.28
CA ASP A 36 -17.56 6.15 3.86
C ASP A 36 -17.66 4.99 2.87
N GLY A 37 -17.64 3.79 3.34
CA GLY A 37 -17.66 2.62 2.46
C GLY A 37 -16.31 2.34 1.81
N ARG A 38 -15.71 3.33 1.17
CA ARG A 38 -14.40 3.17 0.53
C ARG A 38 -13.31 2.92 1.58
N ARG A 39 -13.34 3.69 2.66
CA ARG A 39 -12.40 3.52 3.76
C ARG A 39 -12.50 2.13 4.37
N GLU A 40 -13.71 1.66 4.63
CA GLU A 40 -13.93 0.33 5.19
C GLU A 40 -13.43 -0.76 4.25
N SER A 41 -13.72 -0.62 2.96
CA SER A 41 -13.31 -1.56 1.94
C SER A 41 -11.78 -1.63 1.82
N LEU A 42 -11.10 -0.48 1.85
CA LEU A 42 -9.65 -0.43 1.77
C LEU A 42 -8.98 -0.98 3.02
N ALA A 43 -9.55 -0.72 4.21
CA ALA A 43 -9.04 -1.30 5.44
C ALA A 43 -9.19 -2.82 5.45
N ALA A 44 -10.30 -3.33 4.93
CA ALA A 44 -10.50 -4.77 4.78
C ALA A 44 -9.49 -5.38 3.80
N GLN A 45 -9.21 -4.68 2.71
CA GLN A 45 -8.21 -5.12 1.74
C GLN A 45 -6.82 -5.19 2.41
N LEU A 46 -6.46 -4.18 3.19
CA LEU A 46 -5.18 -4.16 3.89
C LEU A 46 -5.09 -5.33 4.86
N ARG A 47 -6.14 -5.57 5.65
CA ARG A 47 -6.18 -6.72 6.57
C ARG A 47 -5.99 -8.03 5.82
N HIS A 48 -6.65 -8.18 4.67
CA HIS A 48 -6.52 -9.37 3.85
C HIS A 48 -5.09 -9.57 3.37
N ARG A 49 -4.42 -8.50 2.93
CA ARG A 49 -3.02 -8.55 2.50
C ARG A 49 -2.10 -8.97 3.65
N VAL A 50 -2.33 -8.43 4.85
CA VAL A 50 -1.53 -8.78 6.04
C VAL A 50 -1.71 -10.27 6.38
N LEU A 51 -2.95 -10.74 6.36
CA LEU A 51 -3.22 -12.16 6.64
C LEU A 51 -2.60 -13.08 5.59
N SER A 52 -2.63 -12.69 4.33
CA SER A 52 -2.02 -13.45 3.24
C SER A 52 -0.49 -13.50 3.34
N GLY A 53 0.12 -12.54 4.01
CA GLY A 53 1.57 -12.44 4.18
C GLY A 53 2.06 -12.84 5.56
N ASP A 54 1.32 -13.66 6.28
CA ASP A 54 1.69 -14.15 7.62
C ASP A 54 1.96 -13.01 8.62
N GLY A 55 1.17 -11.96 8.53
CA GLY A 55 1.26 -10.81 9.43
C GLY A 55 1.95 -9.60 8.83
N GLU A 56 2.40 -9.68 7.58
CA GLU A 56 3.08 -8.57 6.92
C GLU A 56 2.53 -8.34 5.51
N ALA A 57 2.42 -7.07 5.14
CA ALA A 57 2.05 -6.68 3.78
C ALA A 57 2.96 -5.54 3.34
N MET A 58 3.15 -5.41 2.03
CA MET A 58 3.94 -4.33 1.44
C MET A 58 3.05 -3.52 0.51
N TYR A 59 3.04 -2.21 0.71
CA TYR A 59 2.35 -1.28 -0.16
C TYR A 59 3.38 -0.50 -0.98
N VAL A 60 3.22 -0.51 -2.28
CA VAL A 60 4.11 0.23 -3.19
C VAL A 60 3.30 1.39 -3.77
N VAL A 61 3.71 2.61 -3.44
CA VAL A 61 2.98 3.83 -3.82
C VAL A 61 3.73 4.52 -4.96
N GLY A 62 3.00 5.05 -5.91
CA GLY A 62 3.57 5.67 -7.09
C GLY A 62 3.70 4.75 -8.28
N VAL A 63 3.02 3.60 -8.24
CA VAL A 63 3.02 2.63 -9.33
C VAL A 63 1.61 2.26 -9.71
N THR A 64 1.43 1.86 -10.97
CA THR A 64 0.15 1.36 -11.47
C THR A 64 -0.02 -0.12 -11.10
N ASP A 65 -1.21 -0.67 -11.30
CA ASP A 65 -1.53 -2.07 -10.96
C ASP A 65 -0.62 -3.07 -11.66
N ASP A 66 -0.13 -2.73 -12.84
CA ASP A 66 0.76 -3.60 -13.62
C ASP A 66 2.25 -3.38 -13.32
N GLY A 67 2.56 -2.54 -12.32
CA GLY A 67 3.94 -2.25 -11.94
C GLY A 67 4.60 -1.11 -12.70
N GLY A 68 3.84 -0.39 -13.51
CA GLY A 68 4.35 0.79 -14.21
C GLY A 68 4.68 1.92 -13.26
N LEU A 69 5.80 2.59 -13.45
CA LEU A 69 6.22 3.69 -12.57
C LEU A 69 5.47 4.97 -12.95
N ALA A 70 4.53 5.36 -12.10
CA ALA A 70 3.77 6.61 -12.30
C ALA A 70 4.49 7.81 -11.67
N GLY A 71 5.32 7.55 -10.65
CA GLY A 71 5.93 8.62 -9.88
C GLY A 71 4.94 9.25 -8.93
N ILE A 72 5.44 10.03 -7.97
CA ILE A 72 4.59 10.70 -7.00
C ILE A 72 5.29 11.94 -6.46
N GLU A 73 4.55 13.04 -6.39
CA GLU A 73 5.06 14.28 -5.82
C GLU A 73 5.21 14.14 -4.30
N PRO A 74 6.16 14.87 -3.67
CA PRO A 74 6.37 14.77 -2.21
C PRO A 74 5.11 15.02 -1.37
N ASP A 75 4.32 16.03 -1.73
CA ASP A 75 3.10 16.35 -0.99
C ASP A 75 2.06 15.24 -1.14
N THR A 76 1.94 14.69 -2.33
CA THR A 76 1.02 13.58 -2.61
C THR A 76 1.49 12.32 -1.88
N PHE A 77 2.79 12.09 -1.81
CA PHE A 77 3.33 10.97 -1.06
C PHE A 77 3.02 11.12 0.44
N SER A 78 3.22 12.31 0.98
CA SER A 78 2.94 12.59 2.39
C SER A 78 1.47 12.34 2.72
N GLU A 79 0.56 12.81 1.88
CA GLU A 79 -0.87 12.54 2.06
C GLU A 79 -1.18 11.05 1.95
N SER A 80 -0.56 10.37 0.99
CA SER A 80 -0.72 8.92 0.81
C SER A 80 -0.30 8.15 2.06
N MET A 81 0.79 8.58 2.71
CA MET A 81 1.25 7.97 3.95
C MET A 81 0.28 8.21 5.10
N ASP A 82 -0.29 9.41 5.19
CA ASP A 82 -1.29 9.71 6.20
C ASP A 82 -2.53 8.82 6.03
N VAL A 83 -3.00 8.67 4.80
CA VAL A 83 -4.14 7.82 4.50
C VAL A 83 -3.83 6.36 4.83
N LEU A 84 -2.66 5.89 4.41
CA LEU A 84 -2.26 4.50 4.67
C LEU A 84 -2.15 4.23 6.16
N SER A 85 -1.62 5.17 6.95
CA SER A 85 -1.54 5.03 8.40
C SER A 85 -2.92 4.88 9.04
N LEU A 86 -3.89 5.67 8.58
CA LEU A 86 -5.27 5.57 9.08
C LEU A 86 -5.92 4.24 8.71
N LEU A 87 -5.70 3.77 7.48
CA LEU A 87 -6.22 2.49 7.04
C LEU A 87 -5.60 1.33 7.83
N ALA A 88 -4.30 1.40 8.07
CA ALA A 88 -3.58 0.39 8.85
C ALA A 88 -4.12 0.34 10.28
N GLU A 89 -4.29 1.49 10.92
CA GLU A 89 -4.84 1.57 12.27
C GLU A 89 -6.23 0.94 12.33
N GLU A 90 -7.09 1.25 11.36
CA GLU A 90 -8.43 0.69 11.29
C GLU A 90 -8.41 -0.83 11.08
N ALA A 91 -7.42 -1.34 10.36
CA ALA A 91 -7.24 -2.76 10.11
C ALA A 91 -6.56 -3.50 11.27
N GLY A 92 -6.14 -2.80 12.31
CA GLY A 92 -5.41 -3.38 13.44
C GLY A 92 -3.93 -3.62 13.14
N ALA A 93 -3.37 -2.86 12.21
CA ALA A 93 -1.99 -2.97 11.81
C ALA A 93 -1.25 -1.65 12.04
N HIS A 94 0.01 -1.61 11.70
CA HIS A 94 0.80 -0.38 11.77
C HIS A 94 1.91 -0.41 10.71
N ILE A 95 2.44 0.73 10.39
CA ILE A 95 3.54 0.85 9.43
C ILE A 95 4.86 0.72 10.18
N ASP A 96 5.66 -0.29 9.82
CA ASP A 96 6.97 -0.51 10.43
C ASP A 96 8.06 0.27 9.73
N ASP A 97 8.11 0.15 8.41
CA ASP A 97 9.18 0.72 7.59
C ASP A 97 8.63 1.49 6.41
N VAL A 98 9.25 2.62 6.10
CA VAL A 98 8.96 3.39 4.90
C VAL A 98 10.26 3.62 4.17
N GLU A 99 10.27 3.33 2.86
CA GLU A 99 11.44 3.53 2.02
C GLU A 99 11.05 4.35 0.80
N THR A 100 11.83 5.37 0.50
CA THR A 100 11.56 6.28 -0.60
C THR A 100 12.59 6.17 -1.71
#